data_8e2001091c81fc605af38dbd09762d5a
#
_entry.id   8e2001091c81fc605af38dbd09762d5a
#
_cell.length_a   1.000
_cell.length_b   1.000
_cell.length_c   1.000
_cell.angle_alpha   90.00
_cell.angle_beta   90.00
_cell.angle_gamma   90.00
#
_symmetry.space_group_name_H-M   'P 1'
#
loop_
_entity.id
_entity.type
_entity.pdbx_description
1 polymer ?
#
loop_
_entity_poly.entity_id
_entity_poly.type
_entity_poly.pdbx_seq_one_letter_code
_entity_poly.pdbx_strand_id
1 'polypeptide(L)'
;ICLPENIWVVTSEQYAGIVREQLPDIPEENILKEPCRRNTAPCIAYVSWKIKARNPKANVVVTPSDHVVMNVQEFQRVINSAMNFTKDSDAILTLGMKPTRPETGYGYIETDLRASSVTNKEVFRVDSFKEKPDADTAQHYIEQNNYFWNAGIFVWNISTIVNAFRIYCPAIAKIFENLRPHFYTPQEQEAVNREFPNCENISVDYAILEKRQERNYLLLSCIGFWVGAGPCIVGGLYTNRCLRI
;
A
#
# COMPACT_ATOMS: atom_id res chain seq x y z
N ILE A 1 2.29 -7.34 -15.06
CA ILE A 1 3.25 -6.52 -14.32
C ILE A 1 4.31 -7.42 -13.68
N CYS A 2 3.92 -8.51 -13.01
CA CYS A 2 4.85 -9.46 -12.43
C CYS A 2 4.34 -10.89 -12.60
N LEU A 3 5.22 -11.87 -12.42
CA LEU A 3 4.89 -13.29 -12.45
C LEU A 3 4.15 -13.72 -11.16
N PRO A 4 3.32 -14.77 -11.19
CA PRO A 4 2.56 -15.25 -10.04
C PRO A 4 3.40 -15.48 -8.77
N GLU A 5 4.62 -16.01 -8.91
CA GLU A 5 5.55 -16.23 -7.80
C GLU A 5 6.00 -14.94 -7.09
N ASN A 6 5.79 -13.77 -7.72
CA ASN A 6 6.08 -12.46 -7.14
C ASN A 6 4.81 -11.73 -6.64
N ILE A 7 3.67 -12.40 -6.68
CA ILE A 7 2.42 -11.86 -6.12
C ILE A 7 2.26 -12.38 -4.69
N TRP A 8 1.98 -11.46 -3.78
CA TRP A 8 1.75 -11.73 -2.37
C TRP A 8 0.35 -11.28 -1.99
N VAL A 9 -0.34 -12.06 -1.17
CA VAL A 9 -1.65 -11.69 -0.64
C VAL A 9 -1.58 -11.76 0.89
N VAL A 10 -1.92 -10.65 1.54
CA VAL A 10 -2.08 -10.63 3.00
C VAL A 10 -3.57 -10.58 3.30
N THR A 11 -4.04 -11.58 4.03
CA THR A 11 -5.47 -11.75 4.34
C THR A 11 -5.66 -12.31 5.74
N SER A 12 -6.89 -12.33 6.24
CA SER A 12 -7.17 -13.04 7.48
C SER A 12 -7.17 -14.56 7.24
N GLU A 13 -6.89 -15.33 8.29
CA GLU A 13 -6.93 -16.80 8.23
C GLU A 13 -8.27 -17.33 7.69
N GLN A 14 -9.37 -16.65 8.03
CA GLN A 14 -10.72 -16.98 7.58
C GLN A 14 -10.87 -16.97 6.05
N TYR A 15 -10.15 -16.11 5.33
CA TYR A 15 -10.30 -15.92 3.88
C TYR A 15 -9.19 -16.58 3.05
N ALA A 16 -8.18 -17.16 3.69
CA ALA A 16 -7.05 -17.77 2.98
C ALA A 16 -7.50 -18.90 2.03
N GLY A 17 -8.52 -19.68 2.40
CA GLY A 17 -9.09 -20.73 1.54
C GLY A 17 -9.66 -20.18 0.23
N ILE A 18 -10.40 -19.08 0.30
CA ILE A 18 -10.98 -18.42 -0.87
C ILE A 18 -9.90 -17.82 -1.77
N VAL A 19 -8.84 -17.24 -1.17
CA VAL A 19 -7.70 -16.73 -1.95
C VAL A 19 -7.03 -17.83 -2.75
N ARG A 20 -6.83 -19.02 -2.15
CA ARG A 20 -6.26 -20.18 -2.86
C ARG A 20 -7.14 -20.64 -4.01
N GLU A 21 -8.45 -20.70 -3.80
CA GLU A 21 -9.40 -21.11 -4.84
C GLU A 21 -9.41 -20.12 -6.00
N GLN A 22 -9.41 -18.83 -5.73
CA GLN A 22 -9.48 -17.77 -6.75
C GLN A 22 -8.16 -17.48 -7.44
N LEU A 23 -7.03 -17.75 -6.78
CA LEU A 23 -5.69 -17.43 -7.26
C LEU A 23 -4.77 -18.66 -7.15
N PRO A 24 -5.09 -19.76 -7.85
CA PRO A 24 -4.37 -21.04 -7.70
C PRO A 24 -2.90 -20.99 -8.15
N ASP A 25 -2.54 -20.01 -8.98
CA ASP A 25 -1.18 -19.86 -9.49
C ASP A 25 -0.23 -19.16 -8.49
N ILE A 26 -0.77 -18.56 -7.42
CA ILE A 26 0.06 -17.91 -6.37
C ILE A 26 0.60 -18.99 -5.42
N PRO A 27 1.92 -19.02 -5.16
CA PRO A 27 2.49 -19.94 -4.18
C PRO A 27 1.83 -19.82 -2.80
N GLU A 28 1.57 -20.96 -2.15
CA GLU A 28 0.95 -21.00 -0.82
C GLU A 28 1.70 -20.14 0.21
N GLU A 29 3.02 -20.13 0.15
CA GLU A 29 3.89 -19.34 1.06
C GLU A 29 3.74 -17.82 0.87
N ASN A 30 3.14 -17.37 -0.24
CA ASN A 30 2.86 -15.98 -0.55
C ASN A 30 1.46 -15.55 -0.07
N ILE A 31 0.65 -16.47 0.45
CA ILE A 31 -0.65 -16.17 1.05
C ILE A 31 -0.45 -16.04 2.56
N LEU A 32 -0.24 -14.81 3.02
CA LEU A 32 0.05 -14.50 4.42
C LEU A 32 -1.26 -14.37 5.21
N LYS A 33 -1.31 -15.02 6.38
CA LYS A 33 -2.50 -15.06 7.22
C LYS A 33 -2.32 -14.22 8.48
N GLU A 34 -3.10 -13.13 8.57
CA GLU A 34 -3.20 -12.32 9.78
C GLU A 34 -4.09 -13.02 10.81
N PRO A 35 -3.64 -13.22 12.06
CA PRO A 35 -4.46 -13.83 13.09
C PRO A 35 -5.56 -12.90 13.62
N CYS A 36 -5.37 -11.60 13.48
CA CYS A 36 -6.34 -10.56 13.87
C CYS A 36 -6.16 -9.30 13.03
N ARG A 37 -7.17 -8.42 13.06
CA ARG A 37 -7.15 -7.15 12.32
C ARG A 37 -6.33 -6.10 13.09
N ARG A 38 -5.29 -5.52 12.46
CA ARG A 38 -4.43 -4.48 13.01
C ARG A 38 -4.21 -3.30 12.06
N ASN A 39 -5.10 -3.12 11.07
CA ASN A 39 -5.01 -2.10 10.02
C ASN A 39 -3.84 -2.33 9.05
N THR A 40 -3.56 -1.37 8.15
CA THR A 40 -2.66 -1.59 7.01
C THR A 40 -1.17 -1.55 7.38
N ALA A 41 -0.76 -0.84 8.44
CA ALA A 41 0.66 -0.78 8.79
C ALA A 41 1.23 -2.14 9.21
N PRO A 42 0.66 -2.92 10.15
CA PRO A 42 1.15 -4.25 10.47
C PRO A 42 1.06 -5.24 9.31
N CYS A 43 0.02 -5.13 8.48
CA CYS A 43 -0.15 -5.92 7.27
C CYS A 43 1.03 -5.71 6.30
N ILE A 44 1.35 -4.46 5.98
CA ILE A 44 2.48 -4.09 5.12
C ILE A 44 3.82 -4.46 5.76
N ALA A 45 3.96 -4.28 7.08
CA ALA A 45 5.17 -4.68 7.77
C ALA A 45 5.42 -6.18 7.64
N TYR A 46 4.40 -7.03 7.87
CA TYR A 46 4.52 -8.48 7.77
C TYR A 46 5.10 -8.90 6.41
N VAL A 47 4.43 -8.52 5.33
CA VAL A 47 4.88 -8.90 3.99
C VAL A 47 6.24 -8.27 3.66
N SER A 48 6.51 -7.04 4.11
CA SER A 48 7.77 -6.36 3.83
C SER A 48 8.98 -7.04 4.48
N TRP A 49 8.88 -7.44 5.75
CA TRP A 49 9.96 -8.18 6.40
C TRP A 49 10.18 -9.56 5.80
N LYS A 50 9.10 -10.24 5.43
CA LYS A 50 9.17 -11.56 4.80
C LYS A 50 9.80 -11.49 3.41
N ILE A 51 9.38 -10.56 2.55
CA ILE A 51 10.02 -10.33 1.23
C ILE A 51 11.49 -9.96 1.42
N LYS A 52 11.80 -9.03 2.33
CA LYS A 52 13.18 -8.58 2.56
C LYS A 52 14.11 -9.70 3.00
N ALA A 53 13.61 -10.67 3.76
CA ALA A 53 14.40 -11.82 4.21
C ALA A 53 14.93 -12.66 3.03
N ARG A 54 14.17 -12.74 1.92
CA ARG A 54 14.55 -13.48 0.70
C ARG A 54 15.16 -12.58 -0.38
N ASN A 55 14.62 -11.37 -0.56
CA ASN A 55 15.08 -10.42 -1.57
C ASN A 55 15.23 -9.01 -0.97
N PRO A 56 16.41 -8.65 -0.47
CA PRO A 56 16.64 -7.33 0.14
C PRO A 56 16.66 -6.16 -0.85
N LYS A 57 16.64 -6.44 -2.15
CA LYS A 57 16.59 -5.44 -3.24
C LYS A 57 15.22 -5.38 -3.92
N ALA A 58 14.20 -6.05 -3.38
CA ALA A 58 12.88 -6.03 -3.96
C ALA A 58 12.34 -4.60 -4.08
N ASN A 59 11.71 -4.30 -5.22
CA ASN A 59 10.90 -3.11 -5.40
C ASN A 59 9.43 -3.55 -5.43
N VAL A 60 8.59 -2.92 -4.64
CA VAL A 60 7.28 -3.46 -4.26
C VAL A 60 6.17 -2.49 -4.63
N VAL A 61 5.10 -3.03 -5.19
CA VAL A 61 3.82 -2.33 -5.39
C VAL A 61 2.81 -2.89 -4.40
N VAL A 62 2.23 -2.03 -3.60
CA VAL A 62 1.12 -2.35 -2.69
C VAL A 62 -0.17 -1.82 -3.29
N THR A 63 -1.19 -2.65 -3.38
CA THR A 63 -2.49 -2.25 -3.94
C THR A 63 -3.63 -2.87 -3.15
N PRO A 64 -4.73 -2.12 -2.92
CA PRO A 64 -5.97 -2.69 -2.41
C PRO A 64 -6.51 -3.75 -3.38
N SER A 65 -7.19 -4.77 -2.84
CA SER A 65 -7.75 -5.86 -3.66
C SER A 65 -9.15 -5.58 -4.20
N ASP A 66 -9.80 -4.51 -3.72
CA ASP A 66 -11.17 -4.13 -4.07
C ASP A 66 -11.24 -3.05 -5.16
N HIS A 67 -10.12 -2.68 -5.75
CA HIS A 67 -10.06 -1.74 -6.86
C HIS A 67 -10.28 -2.43 -8.21
N VAL A 68 -11.10 -1.82 -9.07
CA VAL A 68 -11.28 -2.25 -10.46
C VAL A 68 -10.49 -1.32 -11.37
N VAL A 69 -9.54 -1.90 -12.11
CA VAL A 69 -8.72 -1.17 -13.07
C VAL A 69 -9.40 -1.20 -14.45
N MET A 70 -9.95 -0.08 -14.88
CA MET A 70 -10.66 0.01 -16.17
C MET A 70 -9.69 0.16 -17.35
N ASN A 71 -8.60 0.89 -17.20
CA ASN A 71 -7.56 1.07 -18.22
C ASN A 71 -6.28 0.34 -17.82
N VAL A 72 -6.20 -0.94 -18.17
CA VAL A 72 -5.07 -1.81 -17.82
C VAL A 72 -3.75 -1.34 -18.43
N GLN A 73 -3.76 -0.84 -19.66
CA GLN A 73 -2.54 -0.38 -20.35
C GLN A 73 -1.95 0.85 -19.66
N GLU A 74 -2.79 1.81 -19.33
CA GLU A 74 -2.34 3.01 -18.61
C GLU A 74 -1.89 2.65 -17.18
N PHE A 75 -2.59 1.77 -16.50
CA PHE A 75 -2.16 1.25 -15.21
C PHE A 75 -0.76 0.64 -15.27
N GLN A 76 -0.51 -0.22 -16.26
CA GLN A 76 0.81 -0.82 -16.45
C GLN A 76 1.89 0.23 -16.72
N ARG A 77 1.59 1.23 -17.55
CA ARG A 77 2.51 2.35 -17.84
C ARG A 77 2.88 3.11 -16.56
N VAL A 78 1.88 3.47 -15.77
CA VAL A 78 2.04 4.25 -14.54
C VAL A 78 2.81 3.44 -13.48
N ILE A 79 2.45 2.18 -13.26
CA ILE A 79 3.17 1.31 -12.32
C ILE A 79 4.63 1.11 -12.75
N ASN A 80 4.91 0.89 -14.03
CA ASN A 80 6.28 0.77 -14.53
C ASN A 80 7.07 2.07 -14.33
N SER A 81 6.45 3.23 -14.54
CA SER A 81 7.04 4.54 -14.25
C SER A 81 7.38 4.70 -12.77
N ALA A 82 6.44 4.33 -11.89
CA ALA A 82 6.62 4.36 -10.44
C ALA A 82 7.75 3.42 -9.98
N MET A 83 7.76 2.19 -10.49
CA MET A 83 8.80 1.19 -10.20
C MET A 83 10.18 1.68 -10.63
N ASN A 84 10.30 2.29 -11.81
CA ASN A 84 11.56 2.87 -12.28
C ASN A 84 12.04 4.03 -11.41
N PHE A 85 11.12 4.83 -10.87
CA PHE A 85 11.45 5.95 -9.98
C PHE A 85 11.94 5.47 -8.61
N THR A 86 11.33 4.41 -8.06
CA THR A 86 11.59 3.97 -6.69
C THR A 86 12.70 2.94 -6.54
N LYS A 87 13.08 2.21 -7.60
CA LYS A 87 14.02 1.08 -7.52
C LYS A 87 15.39 1.44 -6.94
N ASP A 88 15.90 2.64 -7.26
CA ASP A 88 17.23 3.11 -6.86
C ASP A 88 17.13 4.36 -5.95
N SER A 89 16.00 4.57 -5.31
CA SER A 89 15.76 5.71 -4.43
C SER A 89 15.18 5.28 -3.09
N ASP A 90 15.20 6.18 -2.12
CA ASP A 90 14.53 6.01 -0.83
C ASP A 90 13.12 6.66 -0.83
N ALA A 91 12.58 6.92 -2.00
CA ALA A 91 11.24 7.47 -2.16
C ALA A 91 10.15 6.47 -1.78
N ILE A 92 9.09 6.98 -1.17
CA ILE A 92 7.77 6.34 -1.13
C ILE A 92 6.91 7.07 -2.15
N LEU A 93 6.36 6.34 -3.11
CA LEU A 93 5.51 6.91 -4.14
C LEU A 93 4.09 6.41 -3.96
N THR A 94 3.12 7.31 -4.06
CA THR A 94 1.68 6.99 -4.10
C THR A 94 1.07 7.45 -5.41
N LEU A 95 -0.02 6.78 -5.83
CA LEU A 95 -0.77 7.23 -6.99
C LEU A 95 -1.85 8.22 -6.57
N GLY A 96 -1.91 9.35 -7.25
CA GLY A 96 -2.92 10.38 -7.06
C GLY A 96 -3.92 10.41 -8.20
N MET A 97 -5.18 10.54 -7.86
CA MET A 97 -6.27 10.67 -8.83
C MET A 97 -6.92 12.05 -8.71
N LYS A 98 -7.23 12.68 -9.86
CA LYS A 98 -7.91 13.97 -9.83
C LYS A 98 -9.32 13.81 -9.24
N PRO A 99 -9.67 14.57 -8.19
CA PRO A 99 -11.00 14.53 -7.62
C PRO A 99 -12.06 15.02 -8.62
N THR A 100 -13.20 14.34 -8.67
CA THR A 100 -14.35 14.72 -9.52
C THR A 100 -15.57 15.12 -8.71
N ARG A 101 -15.54 14.91 -7.39
CA ARG A 101 -16.60 15.26 -6.43
C ARG A 101 -16.00 15.42 -5.02
N PRO A 102 -16.68 16.09 -4.09
CA PRO A 102 -16.21 16.24 -2.71
C PRO A 102 -16.45 14.94 -1.90
N GLU A 103 -15.56 13.96 -2.08
CA GLU A 103 -15.66 12.65 -1.42
C GLU A 103 -15.06 12.71 -0.02
N THR A 104 -15.85 12.40 1.00
CA THR A 104 -15.43 12.43 2.42
C THR A 104 -14.86 11.10 2.92
N GLY A 105 -15.01 10.03 2.14
CA GLY A 105 -14.51 8.70 2.46
C GLY A 105 -13.06 8.45 2.05
N TYR A 106 -12.46 9.37 1.29
CA TYR A 106 -11.09 9.23 0.75
C TYR A 106 -10.09 10.14 1.46
N GLY A 107 -8.83 9.72 1.45
CA GLY A 107 -7.70 10.58 1.76
C GLY A 107 -7.38 11.51 0.57
N TYR A 108 -6.94 12.72 0.88
CA TYR A 108 -6.48 13.72 -0.08
C TYR A 108 -4.98 13.97 0.09
N ILE A 109 -4.30 14.18 -1.02
CA ILE A 109 -2.88 14.46 -1.09
C ILE A 109 -2.70 15.84 -1.70
N GLU A 110 -2.07 16.74 -0.94
CA GLU A 110 -1.66 18.05 -1.42
C GLU A 110 -0.26 17.97 -2.04
N THR A 111 -0.07 18.65 -3.18
CA THR A 111 1.22 18.68 -3.86
C THR A 111 1.47 20.02 -4.57
N ASP A 112 2.72 20.43 -4.67
CA ASP A 112 3.11 21.55 -5.53
C ASP A 112 3.33 21.06 -6.97
N LEU A 113 2.35 21.34 -7.83
CA LEU A 113 2.40 20.96 -9.24
C LEU A 113 3.51 21.67 -10.03
N ARG A 114 4.14 22.72 -9.47
CA ARG A 114 5.29 23.41 -10.09
C ARG A 114 6.61 22.71 -9.78
N ALA A 115 6.64 21.93 -8.71
CA ALA A 115 7.81 21.21 -8.22
C ALA A 115 7.82 19.74 -8.68
N SER A 116 7.81 19.49 -9.99
CA SER A 116 7.95 18.15 -10.53
C SER A 116 9.38 17.61 -10.29
N SER A 117 9.49 16.28 -10.15
CA SER A 117 10.78 15.62 -10.04
C SER A 117 11.67 15.89 -11.28
N VAL A 118 12.97 16.01 -11.06
CA VAL A 118 13.95 16.19 -12.13
C VAL A 118 14.00 14.97 -13.07
N THR A 119 13.83 13.78 -12.49
CA THR A 119 13.95 12.50 -13.23
C THR A 119 12.64 12.06 -13.87
N ASN A 120 11.49 12.51 -13.37
CA ASN A 120 10.18 12.18 -13.90
C ASN A 120 9.21 13.35 -13.74
N LYS A 121 8.77 13.95 -14.85
CA LYS A 121 7.90 15.12 -14.87
C LYS A 121 6.46 14.85 -14.42
N GLU A 122 6.04 13.59 -14.33
CA GLU A 122 4.74 13.19 -13.82
C GLU A 122 4.77 12.92 -12.30
N VAL A 123 5.97 13.00 -11.67
CA VAL A 123 6.17 12.75 -10.25
C VAL A 123 6.39 14.07 -9.53
N PHE A 124 5.58 14.32 -8.51
CA PHE A 124 5.60 15.54 -7.71
C PHE A 124 5.87 15.20 -6.25
N ARG A 125 6.47 16.14 -5.52
CA ARG A 125 6.62 16.00 -4.08
C ARG A 125 5.27 16.18 -3.39
N VAL A 126 5.00 15.36 -2.39
CA VAL A 126 3.82 15.51 -1.52
C VAL A 126 4.12 16.57 -0.46
N ASP A 127 3.22 17.54 -0.32
CA ASP A 127 3.29 18.56 0.72
C ASP A 127 2.55 18.09 1.98
N SER A 128 1.36 17.50 1.83
CA SER A 128 0.63 16.95 2.97
C SER A 128 -0.34 15.84 2.58
N PHE A 129 -0.64 14.97 3.56
CA PHE A 129 -1.75 14.02 3.52
C PHE A 129 -2.89 14.54 4.39
N LYS A 130 -4.12 14.43 3.91
CA LYS A 130 -5.35 14.82 4.62
C LYS A 130 -6.32 13.65 4.56
N GLU A 131 -6.53 13.01 5.68
CA GLU A 131 -7.40 11.83 5.75
C GLU A 131 -8.84 12.26 6.03
N LYS A 132 -9.77 11.81 5.16
CA LYS A 132 -11.22 11.90 5.32
C LYS A 132 -11.74 13.26 5.81
N PRO A 133 -11.65 14.31 4.99
CA PRO A 133 -12.15 15.64 5.35
C PRO A 133 -13.69 15.66 5.44
N ASP A 134 -14.27 16.69 6.04
CA ASP A 134 -15.68 16.98 5.87
C ASP A 134 -16.02 17.48 4.46
N ALA A 135 -17.32 17.59 4.13
CA ALA A 135 -17.77 17.91 2.78
C ALA A 135 -17.30 19.31 2.32
N ASP A 136 -17.34 20.30 3.22
CA ASP A 136 -16.94 21.67 2.89
C ASP A 136 -15.45 21.75 2.63
N THR A 137 -14.64 21.08 3.46
CA THR A 137 -13.19 20.96 3.28
C THR A 137 -12.86 20.21 2.00
N ALA A 138 -13.56 19.11 1.69
CA ALA A 138 -13.36 18.35 0.45
C ALA A 138 -13.69 19.20 -0.79
N GLN A 139 -14.75 20.00 -0.74
CA GLN A 139 -15.10 20.93 -1.81
C GLN A 139 -14.01 21.99 -2.04
N HIS A 140 -13.47 22.55 -0.94
CA HIS A 140 -12.38 23.51 -1.00
C HIS A 140 -11.10 22.91 -1.62
N TYR A 141 -10.76 21.66 -1.31
CA TYR A 141 -9.63 20.97 -1.91
C TYR A 141 -9.75 20.81 -3.42
N ILE A 142 -10.96 20.54 -3.92
CA ILE A 142 -11.21 20.43 -5.37
C ILE A 142 -10.99 21.78 -6.07
N GLU A 143 -11.42 22.88 -5.47
CA GLU A 143 -11.30 24.22 -6.03
C GLU A 143 -9.83 24.68 -6.13
N GLN A 144 -8.97 24.23 -5.24
CA GLN A 144 -7.54 24.55 -5.25
C GLN A 144 -6.76 23.87 -6.39
N ASN A 145 -7.29 22.78 -6.97
CA ASN A 145 -6.68 22.01 -8.08
C ASN A 145 -5.29 21.39 -7.81
N ASN A 146 -4.77 21.46 -6.60
CA ASN A 146 -3.49 20.83 -6.18
C ASN A 146 -3.69 19.67 -5.20
N TYR A 147 -4.94 19.28 -4.96
CA TYR A 147 -5.30 18.11 -4.17
C TYR A 147 -5.73 16.96 -5.05
N PHE A 148 -5.31 15.76 -4.67
CA PHE A 148 -5.61 14.51 -5.38
C PHE A 148 -6.10 13.47 -4.39
N TRP A 149 -7.01 12.59 -4.81
CA TRP A 149 -7.38 11.45 -4.00
C TRP A 149 -6.21 10.48 -3.85
N ASN A 150 -5.98 10.01 -2.65
CA ASN A 150 -5.06 8.91 -2.38
C ASN A 150 -5.67 7.60 -2.90
N ALA A 151 -5.08 7.03 -3.92
CA ALA A 151 -5.54 5.75 -4.48
C ALA A 151 -5.26 4.55 -3.56
N GLY A 152 -4.51 4.73 -2.47
CA GLY A 152 -4.07 3.61 -1.63
C GLY A 152 -3.11 2.65 -2.32
N ILE A 153 -2.56 3.07 -3.46
CA ILE A 153 -1.56 2.31 -4.23
C ILE A 153 -0.20 2.94 -3.97
N PHE A 154 0.71 2.14 -3.45
CA PHE A 154 2.04 2.60 -3.05
C PHE A 154 3.13 1.83 -3.76
N VAL A 155 4.24 2.49 -4.04
CA VAL A 155 5.43 1.88 -4.64
C VAL A 155 6.68 2.33 -3.88
N TRP A 156 7.53 1.37 -3.54
CA TRP A 156 8.76 1.62 -2.81
C TRP A 156 9.78 0.50 -2.95
N ASN A 157 11.04 0.81 -2.70
CA ASN A 157 12.05 -0.20 -2.43
C ASN A 157 11.82 -0.81 -1.05
N ILE A 158 11.97 -2.12 -0.92
CA ILE A 158 11.71 -2.86 0.33
C ILE A 158 12.56 -2.35 1.51
N SER A 159 13.76 -1.86 1.25
CA SER A 159 14.60 -1.30 2.30
C SER A 159 14.11 0.06 2.77
N THR A 160 13.50 0.84 1.88
CA THR A 160 12.89 2.14 2.21
C THR A 160 11.76 1.99 3.20
N ILE A 161 10.80 1.11 2.93
CA ILE A 161 9.66 0.93 3.82
C ILE A 161 10.05 0.31 5.16
N VAL A 162 10.94 -0.69 5.16
CA VAL A 162 11.44 -1.29 6.41
C VAL A 162 12.18 -0.25 7.27
N ASN A 163 12.99 0.61 6.66
CA ASN A 163 13.65 1.69 7.39
C ASN A 163 12.67 2.75 7.90
N ALA A 164 11.62 3.06 7.13
CA ALA A 164 10.55 3.95 7.58
C ALA A 164 9.84 3.39 8.81
N PHE A 165 9.51 2.11 8.84
CA PHE A 165 8.96 1.46 10.04
C PHE A 165 9.89 1.57 11.25
N ARG A 166 11.19 1.36 11.07
CA ARG A 166 12.18 1.47 12.16
C ARG A 166 12.22 2.87 12.76
N ILE A 167 12.06 3.89 11.93
CA ILE A 167 12.12 5.30 12.36
C ILE A 167 10.79 5.75 12.97
N TYR A 168 9.68 5.49 12.29
CA TYR A 168 8.38 6.10 12.62
C TYR A 168 7.47 5.18 13.45
N CYS A 169 7.71 3.86 13.43
CA CYS A 169 6.93 2.84 14.14
C CYS A 169 7.83 1.76 14.74
N PRO A 170 8.77 2.13 15.63
CA PRO A 170 9.78 1.20 16.16
C PRO A 170 9.18 -0.01 16.91
N ALA A 171 8.00 0.13 17.52
CA ALA A 171 7.32 -0.96 18.18
C ALA A 171 6.88 -2.06 17.18
N ILE A 172 6.27 -1.66 16.06
CA ILE A 172 5.92 -2.60 14.98
C ILE A 172 7.18 -3.20 14.36
N ALA A 173 8.19 -2.37 14.08
CA ALA A 173 9.46 -2.86 13.52
C ALA A 173 10.11 -3.92 14.40
N LYS A 174 10.13 -3.73 15.72
CA LYS A 174 10.70 -4.69 16.68
C LYS A 174 9.99 -6.05 16.64
N ILE A 175 8.68 -6.07 16.51
CA ILE A 175 7.90 -7.32 16.40
C ILE A 175 8.36 -8.10 15.16
N PHE A 176 8.45 -7.46 14.00
CA PHE A 176 8.84 -8.14 12.76
C PHE A 176 10.34 -8.45 12.66
N GLU A 177 11.22 -7.71 13.35
CA GLU A 177 12.61 -8.12 13.53
C GLU A 177 12.71 -9.42 14.36
N ASN A 178 11.92 -9.55 15.40
CA ASN A 178 11.87 -10.78 16.23
C ASN A 178 11.26 -11.96 15.45
N LEU A 179 10.32 -11.71 14.54
CA LEU A 179 9.72 -12.73 13.68
C LEU A 179 10.65 -13.20 12.55
N ARG A 180 11.65 -12.41 12.18
CA ARG A 180 12.53 -12.68 11.04
C ARG A 180 13.15 -14.09 11.03
N PRO A 181 13.65 -14.66 12.15
CA PRO A 181 14.21 -16.02 12.17
C PRO A 181 13.19 -17.13 11.85
N HIS A 182 11.89 -16.83 11.99
CA HIS A 182 10.82 -17.81 11.79
C HIS A 182 10.27 -17.80 10.36
N PHE A 183 10.54 -16.74 9.55
CA PHE A 183 10.05 -16.67 8.17
C PHE A 183 10.57 -17.84 7.34
N TYR A 184 9.68 -18.38 6.51
CA TYR A 184 9.92 -19.57 5.66
C TYR A 184 10.26 -20.84 6.43
N THR A 185 9.91 -20.94 7.71
CA THR A 185 10.02 -22.15 8.53
C THR A 185 8.63 -22.70 8.89
N PRO A 186 8.51 -23.97 9.29
CA PRO A 186 7.23 -24.53 9.74
C PRO A 186 6.64 -23.80 10.96
N GLN A 187 7.45 -23.08 11.74
CA GLN A 187 7.04 -22.35 12.94
C GLN A 187 6.55 -20.92 12.63
N GLU A 188 6.58 -20.48 11.38
CA GLU A 188 6.25 -19.11 11.02
C GLU A 188 4.85 -18.70 11.49
N GLN A 189 3.82 -19.47 11.12
CA GLN A 189 2.44 -19.11 11.46
C GLN A 189 2.19 -19.09 12.98
N GLU A 190 2.78 -20.01 13.73
CA GLU A 190 2.68 -20.03 15.19
C GLU A 190 3.32 -18.77 15.80
N ALA A 191 4.51 -18.40 15.34
CA ALA A 191 5.20 -17.21 15.79
C ALA A 191 4.40 -15.93 15.44
N VAL A 192 3.85 -15.85 14.23
CA VAL A 192 2.98 -14.74 13.79
C VAL A 192 1.73 -14.66 14.66
N ASN A 193 1.07 -15.77 14.93
CA ASN A 193 -0.13 -15.82 15.78
C ASN A 193 0.13 -15.31 17.21
N ARG A 194 1.32 -15.50 17.73
CA ARG A 194 1.73 -15.03 19.05
C ARG A 194 2.10 -13.55 19.07
N GLU A 195 2.86 -13.08 18.09
CA GLU A 195 3.47 -11.74 18.10
C GLU A 195 2.62 -10.66 17.41
N PHE A 196 1.95 -10.99 16.30
CA PHE A 196 1.18 -10.04 15.51
C PHE A 196 0.07 -9.33 16.29
N PRO A 197 -0.67 -9.96 17.24
CA PRO A 197 -1.67 -9.28 18.05
C PRO A 197 -1.14 -8.13 18.91
N ASN A 198 0.18 -8.09 19.16
CA ASN A 198 0.83 -7.02 19.90
C ASN A 198 1.10 -5.75 19.03
N CYS A 199 0.87 -5.81 17.73
CA CYS A 199 1.00 -4.66 16.86
C CYS A 199 -0.05 -3.60 17.19
N GLU A 200 0.35 -2.34 17.12
CA GLU A 200 -0.57 -1.21 17.15
C GLU A 200 -1.57 -1.30 15.97
N ASN A 201 -2.84 -0.96 16.23
CA ASN A 201 -3.88 -0.93 15.20
C ASN A 201 -3.87 0.43 14.51
N ILE A 202 -3.05 0.59 13.48
CA ILE A 202 -2.82 1.85 12.78
C ILE A 202 -2.69 1.64 11.26
N SER A 203 -3.15 2.61 10.45
CA SER A 203 -2.92 2.58 9.01
C SER A 203 -1.49 3.02 8.66
N VAL A 204 -1.00 2.60 7.50
CA VAL A 204 0.31 3.03 6.99
C VAL A 204 0.35 4.54 6.72
N ASP A 205 -0.79 5.12 6.38
CA ASP A 205 -0.94 6.56 6.15
C ASP A 205 -0.56 7.33 7.41
N TYR A 206 -1.20 7.04 8.54
CA TYR A 206 -0.88 7.67 9.84
C TYR A 206 0.45 7.22 10.42
N ALA A 207 0.81 5.96 10.22
CA ALA A 207 2.01 5.39 10.81
C ALA A 207 3.29 5.96 10.20
N ILE A 208 3.29 6.18 8.88
CA ILE A 208 4.49 6.50 8.09
C ILE A 208 4.28 7.71 7.20
N LEU A 209 3.24 7.73 6.34
CA LEU A 209 3.17 8.71 5.25
C LEU A 209 3.01 10.14 5.76
N GLU A 210 2.16 10.36 6.75
CA GLU A 210 1.98 11.69 7.37
C GLU A 210 3.23 12.17 8.14
N LYS A 211 4.00 11.23 8.71
CA LYS A 211 5.21 11.56 9.48
C LYS A 211 6.43 11.81 8.61
N ARG A 212 6.45 11.19 7.41
CA ARG A 212 7.59 11.24 6.48
C ARG A 212 7.36 12.29 5.40
N GLN A 213 7.31 13.57 5.76
CA GLN A 213 6.92 14.65 4.84
C GLN A 213 7.94 14.94 3.71
N GLU A 214 9.24 14.70 3.93
CA GLU A 214 10.27 15.20 2.99
C GLU A 214 10.54 14.32 1.76
N ARG A 215 10.10 13.05 1.75
CA ARG A 215 10.47 12.06 0.72
C ARG A 215 9.30 11.20 0.25
N ASN A 216 8.10 11.75 0.36
CA ASN A 216 6.91 11.18 -0.26
C ASN A 216 6.67 11.85 -1.61
N TYR A 217 6.32 11.05 -2.60
CA TYR A 217 6.08 11.51 -3.95
C TYR A 217 4.73 11.05 -4.46
N LEU A 218 4.11 11.89 -5.27
CA LEU A 218 2.85 11.63 -5.94
C LEU A 218 3.12 11.43 -7.44
N LEU A 219 2.70 10.30 -7.99
CA LEU A 219 2.60 10.11 -9.44
C LEU A 219 1.17 10.41 -9.86
N LEU A 220 0.99 11.43 -10.69
CA LEU A 220 -0.31 11.77 -11.23
C LEU A 220 -0.71 10.73 -12.27
N SER A 221 -1.91 10.21 -12.10
CA SER A 221 -2.49 9.23 -12.98
C SER A 221 -3.74 9.82 -13.64
N CYS A 222 -3.74 9.90 -14.96
CA CYS A 222 -4.95 10.18 -15.75
C CYS A 222 -5.81 8.93 -15.92
N ILE A 223 -5.60 7.92 -15.11
CA ILE A 223 -6.32 6.68 -15.19
C ILE A 223 -7.74 6.93 -14.70
N GLY A 224 -8.70 6.63 -15.55
CA GLY A 224 -10.08 6.41 -15.11
C GLY A 224 -10.12 5.13 -14.27
N PHE A 225 -9.70 5.20 -13.01
CA PHE A 225 -10.05 4.19 -12.04
C PHE A 225 -11.47 4.40 -11.59
N TRP A 226 -12.24 3.35 -11.62
CA TRP A 226 -13.37 3.26 -10.73
C TRP A 226 -12.86 2.69 -9.40
N VAL A 227 -12.57 3.56 -8.44
CA VAL A 227 -12.47 3.15 -7.05
C VAL A 227 -13.91 2.91 -6.62
N GLY A 228 -14.33 1.68 -6.66
CA GLY A 228 -15.61 1.29 -6.13
C GLY A 228 -15.60 1.45 -4.63
N ALA A 229 -16.06 2.59 -4.13
CA ALA A 229 -16.57 2.70 -2.77
C ALA A 229 -17.97 2.06 -2.73
N GLY A 230 -18.05 0.82 -3.14
CA GLY A 230 -19.21 -0.03 -3.03
C GLY A 230 -18.77 -1.38 -2.51
N PRO A 231 -19.62 -2.12 -1.79
CA PRO A 231 -19.29 -3.49 -1.43
C PRO A 231 -19.01 -4.24 -2.72
N CYS A 232 -17.77 -4.69 -2.88
CA CYS A 232 -17.43 -5.61 -3.94
C CYS A 232 -18.19 -6.89 -3.64
N ILE A 233 -19.36 -7.05 -4.30
CA ILE A 233 -20.17 -8.25 -4.20
C ILE A 233 -19.51 -9.28 -5.13
N VAL A 234 -18.47 -9.89 -4.65
CA VAL A 234 -18.05 -11.19 -5.12
C VAL A 234 -18.30 -12.15 -3.96
N GLY A 235 -19.45 -12.81 -4.00
CA GLY A 235 -19.74 -13.90 -3.07
C GLY A 235 -19.93 -13.52 -1.58
N GLY A 236 -20.43 -12.31 -1.25
CA GLY A 236 -20.79 -11.96 0.13
C GLY A 236 -19.61 -11.66 1.06
N LEU A 237 -18.43 -11.42 0.54
CA LEU A 237 -17.21 -11.17 1.32
C LEU A 237 -16.86 -9.68 1.32
N TYR A 238 -17.12 -9.01 2.42
CA TYR A 238 -16.55 -7.70 2.73
C TYR A 238 -15.06 -7.86 3.03
N THR A 239 -14.21 -7.76 2.02
CA THR A 239 -12.75 -7.78 2.20
C THR A 239 -12.20 -6.36 2.17
N ASN A 240 -12.34 -5.63 3.27
CA ASN A 240 -11.69 -4.33 3.40
C ASN A 240 -10.16 -4.39 3.48
N ARG A 241 -9.52 -5.52 3.19
CA ARG A 241 -8.07 -5.69 3.43
C ARG A 241 -7.44 -6.91 2.75
N CYS A 242 -7.59 -7.07 1.45
CA CYS A 242 -6.61 -7.86 0.73
C CYS A 242 -5.66 -6.88 0.04
N LEU A 243 -4.38 -6.96 0.36
CA LEU A 243 -3.33 -6.28 -0.38
C LEU A 243 -2.72 -7.29 -1.35
N ARG A 244 -2.70 -6.93 -2.64
CA ARG A 244 -1.83 -7.61 -3.63
C ARG A 244 -0.56 -6.80 -3.74
N ILE A 245 0.54 -7.43 -3.57
CA ILE A 245 1.87 -6.83 -3.72
C ILE A 245 2.55 -7.40 -4.95
#